data_69a539122f05386ef5354584e3e4529b
#
_entry.id   69a539122f05386ef5354584e3e4529b
#
_cell.length_a   1.000
_cell.length_b   1.000
_cell.length_c   1.000
_cell.angle_alpha   90.00
_cell.angle_beta   90.00
_cell.angle_gamma   90.00
#
_symmetry.space_group_name_H-M   'P 1'
#
loop_
_entity.id
_entity.type
_entity.pdbx_description
1 polymer ?
#
loop_
_entity_poly.entity_id
_entity_poly.type
_entity_poly.pdbx_seq_one_letter_code
_entity_poly.pdbx_strand_id
1 'polypeptide(L)'
;VFRKGFALKDKVAASLAVGGARNGGQELVNESMKWVLMSMQMVLVGDGEPTVHRGATLWNQKDDVTADEWGMGTAAALGTRVAQTALKIRGLK
;
A
#
# COMPACT_ATOMS: atom_id res chain seq x y z
N VAL A 1 -4.07 -19.44 -2.36
CA VAL A 1 -5.20 -18.53 -2.60
C VAL A 1 -6.12 -19.07 -3.67
N PHE A 2 -5.56 -19.43 -4.83
CA PHE A 2 -6.38 -19.95 -5.94
C PHE A 2 -7.10 -21.23 -5.57
N ARG A 3 -6.45 -22.09 -4.78
CA ARG A 3 -7.07 -23.35 -4.33
C ARG A 3 -8.28 -23.13 -3.43
N LYS A 4 -8.37 -21.97 -2.78
CA LYS A 4 -9.45 -21.64 -1.86
C LYS A 4 -10.49 -20.71 -2.50
N GLY A 5 -10.56 -20.70 -3.83
CA GLY A 5 -11.56 -19.91 -4.55
C GLY A 5 -11.38 -18.41 -4.35
N PHE A 6 -10.14 -17.91 -4.38
CA PHE A 6 -9.86 -16.49 -4.19
C PHE A 6 -10.38 -15.98 -2.86
N ALA A 7 -9.87 -16.55 -1.78
CA ALA A 7 -10.27 -16.17 -0.43
C ALA A 7 -10.09 -14.68 -0.10
N LEU A 8 -9.21 -13.96 -0.84
CA LEU A 8 -8.96 -12.55 -0.65
C LEU A 8 -9.77 -11.64 -1.57
N LYS A 9 -10.65 -12.22 -2.39
CA LYS A 9 -11.48 -11.45 -3.31
C LYS A 9 -12.23 -10.33 -2.59
N ASP A 10 -12.18 -9.13 -3.18
CA ASP A 10 -12.86 -7.92 -2.68
C ASP A 10 -12.33 -7.40 -1.33
N LYS A 11 -11.25 -7.99 -0.81
CA LYS A 11 -10.58 -7.40 0.34
C LYS A 11 -9.68 -6.25 -0.12
N VAL A 12 -9.53 -5.24 0.71
CA VAL A 12 -8.72 -4.06 0.39
C VAL A 12 -7.25 -4.37 0.59
N ALA A 13 -6.44 -3.94 -0.36
CA ALA A 13 -4.99 -4.13 -0.30
C ALA A 13 -4.26 -2.86 -0.71
N ALA A 14 -3.07 -2.72 -0.20
CA ALA A 14 -2.17 -1.64 -0.57
C ALA A 14 -0.73 -2.15 -0.44
N SER A 15 0.22 -1.39 -0.98
CA SER A 15 1.61 -1.77 -0.95
C SER A 15 2.46 -0.70 -0.27
N LEU A 16 3.55 -1.15 0.35
CA LEU A 16 4.53 -0.29 1.02
C LEU A 16 5.91 -0.82 0.70
N ALA A 17 6.82 0.05 0.39
CA ALA A 17 8.20 -0.35 0.11
C ALA A 17 9.17 0.58 0.82
N VAL A 18 10.26 0.00 1.32
CA VAL A 18 11.34 0.71 2.00
C VAL A 18 12.61 0.52 1.20
N GLY A 19 13.33 1.59 0.93
CA GLY A 19 14.59 1.53 0.21
C GLY A 19 15.71 2.26 0.94
N GLY A 20 16.94 1.96 0.57
CA GLY A 20 18.13 2.58 1.15
C GLY A 20 18.40 3.99 0.63
N ALA A 21 17.58 4.49 -0.30
CA ALA A 21 17.67 5.83 -0.85
C ALA A 21 16.28 6.31 -1.21
N ARG A 22 16.10 7.63 -1.33
CA ARG A 22 14.79 8.20 -1.69
C ARG A 22 14.28 7.65 -3.01
N ASN A 23 15.16 7.48 -3.99
CA ASN A 23 14.82 6.91 -5.30
C ASN A 23 15.42 5.51 -5.44
N GLY A 24 15.17 4.65 -4.46
CA GLY A 24 15.78 3.32 -4.38
C GLY A 24 14.93 2.19 -4.96
N GLY A 25 14.01 2.52 -5.85
CA GLY A 25 13.18 1.51 -6.50
C GLY A 25 11.88 1.19 -5.77
N GLN A 26 11.53 1.95 -4.75
CA GLN A 26 10.31 1.71 -3.98
C GLN A 26 9.06 1.67 -4.85
N GLU A 27 8.95 2.61 -5.80
CA GLU A 27 7.78 2.64 -6.68
C GLU A 27 7.69 1.41 -7.57
N LEU A 28 8.82 0.94 -8.05
CA LEU A 28 8.87 -0.28 -8.88
C LEU A 28 8.43 -1.50 -8.09
N VAL A 29 8.88 -1.62 -6.86
CA VAL A 29 8.48 -2.71 -5.96
C VAL A 29 6.97 -2.65 -5.69
N ASN A 30 6.45 -1.46 -5.40
CA ASN A 30 5.01 -1.27 -5.19
C ASN A 30 4.20 -1.71 -6.41
N GLU A 31 4.63 -1.31 -7.61
CA GLU A 31 3.96 -1.71 -8.85
C GLU A 31 3.97 -3.22 -9.04
N SER A 32 5.10 -3.86 -8.78
CA SER A 32 5.21 -5.31 -8.92
C SER A 32 4.26 -6.06 -8.00
N MET A 33 4.12 -5.60 -6.76
CA MET A 33 3.20 -6.22 -5.81
C MET A 33 1.75 -6.05 -6.22
N LYS A 34 1.40 -4.90 -6.78
CA LYS A 34 0.02 -4.62 -7.19
C LYS A 34 -0.46 -5.58 -8.26
N TRP A 35 0.41 -5.99 -9.18
CA TRP A 35 0.03 -6.94 -10.22
C TRP A 35 -0.43 -8.25 -9.61
N VAL A 36 0.28 -8.74 -8.60
CA VAL A 36 -0.09 -9.97 -7.90
C VAL A 36 -1.42 -9.79 -7.15
N LEU A 37 -1.55 -8.68 -6.44
CA LEU A 37 -2.75 -8.41 -5.65
C LEU A 37 -4.00 -8.30 -6.54
N MET A 38 -3.88 -7.69 -7.72
CA MET A 38 -4.97 -7.62 -8.67
C MET A 38 -5.37 -9.01 -9.18
N SER A 39 -4.40 -9.90 -9.37
CA SER A 39 -4.67 -11.28 -9.77
C SER A 39 -5.48 -12.03 -8.72
N MET A 40 -5.38 -11.62 -7.46
CA MET A 40 -6.17 -12.19 -6.36
C MET A 40 -7.54 -11.54 -6.22
N GLN A 41 -7.92 -10.67 -7.15
CA GLN A 41 -9.20 -9.95 -7.17
C GLN A 41 -9.39 -9.03 -5.96
N MET A 42 -8.30 -8.49 -5.44
CA MET A 42 -8.35 -7.53 -4.33
C MET A 42 -8.64 -6.13 -4.84
N VAL A 43 -9.16 -5.28 -3.97
CA VAL A 43 -9.39 -3.86 -4.25
C VAL A 43 -8.17 -3.07 -3.82
N LEU A 44 -7.47 -2.48 -4.78
CA LEU A 44 -6.25 -1.72 -4.50
C LEU A 44 -6.54 -0.27 -4.22
N VAL A 45 -5.83 0.32 -3.27
CA VAL A 45 -5.90 1.75 -2.96
C VAL A 45 -4.50 2.35 -2.87
N GLY A 46 -4.41 3.62 -3.22
CA GLY A 46 -3.23 4.43 -2.95
C GLY A 46 -3.41 5.21 -1.66
N ASP A 47 -2.45 6.05 -1.32
CA ASP A 47 -2.45 6.77 -0.06
C ASP A 47 -3.43 7.96 -0.01
N GLY A 48 -3.91 8.42 -1.15
CA GLY A 48 -4.86 9.53 -1.18
C GLY A 48 -4.20 10.85 -0.81
N GLU A 49 -5.02 11.84 -0.46
CA GLU A 49 -4.49 13.15 -0.04
C GLU A 49 -3.82 13.05 1.33
N PRO A 50 -2.80 13.86 1.59
CA PRO A 50 -2.23 14.87 0.71
C PRO A 50 -1.12 14.36 -0.21
N THR A 51 -0.61 13.16 0.00
CA THR A 51 0.58 12.67 -0.69
C THR A 51 0.29 12.12 -2.10
N VAL A 52 -0.90 11.60 -2.32
CA VAL A 52 -1.42 11.12 -3.61
C VAL A 52 -0.46 10.15 -4.30
N HIS A 53 0.11 9.24 -3.52
CA HIS A 53 1.00 8.20 -4.02
C HIS A 53 0.24 6.90 -4.26
N ARG A 54 0.82 6.04 -5.06
CA ARG A 54 0.19 4.75 -5.42
C ARG A 54 0.59 3.62 -4.51
N GLY A 55 1.28 3.94 -3.44
CA GLY A 55 1.76 3.03 -2.40
C GLY A 55 2.71 3.81 -1.51
N ALA A 56 2.91 3.37 -0.28
CA ALA A 56 3.81 4.05 0.62
C ALA A 56 5.26 3.81 0.20
N THR A 57 6.07 4.87 0.23
CA THR A 57 7.48 4.80 -0.12
C THR A 57 8.28 5.43 1.01
N LEU A 58 9.19 4.67 1.59
CA LEU A 58 9.97 5.10 2.73
C LEU A 58 11.46 4.97 2.46
N TRP A 59 12.21 5.84 3.07
CA TRP A 59 13.67 5.87 2.97
C TRP A 59 14.27 5.45 4.31
N ASN A 60 14.94 4.30 4.28
CA ASN A 60 15.63 3.78 5.47
C ASN A 60 16.97 4.49 5.62
N GLN A 61 17.15 5.21 6.71
CA GLN A 61 18.39 5.91 7.04
C GLN A 61 18.92 5.32 8.35
N LYS A 62 20.08 4.67 8.30
CA LYS A 62 20.70 4.08 9.49
C LYS A 62 19.75 3.13 10.22
N ASP A 63 19.14 2.23 9.46
CA ASP A 63 18.19 1.23 9.96
C ASP A 63 16.96 1.85 10.63
N ASP A 64 16.56 3.05 10.20
CA ASP A 64 15.42 3.76 10.75
C ASP A 64 14.71 4.54 9.66
N VAL A 65 13.38 4.42 9.58
CA VAL A 65 12.57 5.16 8.62
C VAL A 65 11.89 6.38 9.24
N THR A 66 11.95 6.54 10.56
CA THR A 66 11.20 7.61 11.24
C THR A 66 11.74 9.01 10.93
N ALA A 67 12.97 9.14 10.48
CA ALA A 67 13.53 10.42 10.04
C ALA A 67 12.98 10.87 8.68
N ASP A 68 12.36 9.96 7.93
CA ASP A 68 11.74 10.26 6.65
C ASP A 68 10.31 10.74 6.87
N GLU A 69 10.15 12.01 7.16
CA GLU A 69 8.84 12.59 7.45
C GLU A 69 7.86 12.43 6.30
N TRP A 70 8.34 12.65 5.07
CA TRP A 70 7.48 12.52 3.89
C TRP A 70 7.05 11.07 3.69
N GLY A 71 7.98 10.12 3.78
CA GLY A 71 7.67 8.70 3.65
C GLY A 71 6.73 8.21 4.75
N MET A 72 6.95 8.64 5.98
CA MET A 72 6.04 8.32 7.08
C MET A 72 4.65 8.88 6.83
N GLY A 73 4.57 10.05 6.20
CA GLY A 73 3.30 10.64 5.78
C GLY A 73 2.59 9.79 4.75
N THR A 74 3.32 9.23 3.76
CA THR A 74 2.69 8.33 2.78
C THR A 74 2.15 7.08 3.46
N ALA A 75 2.88 6.53 4.41
CA ALA A 75 2.45 5.33 5.14
C ALA A 75 1.20 5.60 5.99
N ALA A 76 1.18 6.73 6.70
CA ALA A 76 0.04 7.09 7.53
C ALA A 76 -1.22 7.33 6.68
N ALA A 77 -1.08 8.07 5.58
CA ALA A 77 -2.19 8.34 4.67
C ALA A 77 -2.71 7.04 4.04
N LEU A 78 -1.79 6.16 3.66
CA LEU A 78 -2.16 4.86 3.09
C LEU A 78 -2.93 4.00 4.09
N GLY A 79 -2.47 3.92 5.32
CA GLY A 79 -3.16 3.16 6.37
C GLY A 79 -4.57 3.68 6.62
N THR A 80 -4.74 4.98 6.68
CA THR A 80 -6.05 5.61 6.83
C THR A 80 -6.96 5.25 5.66
N ARG A 81 -6.44 5.34 4.45
CA ARG A 81 -7.18 5.05 3.22
C ARG A 81 -7.62 3.58 3.17
N VAL A 82 -6.72 2.67 3.54
CA VAL A 82 -7.05 1.24 3.60
C VAL A 82 -8.19 0.99 4.58
N ALA A 83 -8.10 1.54 5.77
CA ALA A 83 -9.11 1.34 6.80
C ALA A 83 -10.46 1.92 6.38
N GLN A 84 -10.48 3.14 5.86
CA GLN A 84 -11.71 3.79 5.41
C GLN A 84 -12.37 3.02 4.27
N THR A 85 -11.58 2.56 3.30
CA THR A 85 -12.10 1.82 2.15
C THR A 85 -12.64 0.46 2.57
N ALA A 86 -11.93 -0.22 3.46
CA ALA A 86 -12.38 -1.51 3.97
C ALA A 86 -13.71 -1.40 4.70
N LEU A 87 -13.87 -0.34 5.51
CA LEU A 87 -15.13 -0.09 6.21
C LEU A 87 -16.28 0.18 5.24
N LYS A 88 -16.03 0.94 4.17
CA LYS A 88 -17.05 1.21 3.15
C LYS A 88 -17.49 -0.07 2.44
N ILE A 89 -16.55 -0.90 2.04
CA ILE A 89 -16.85 -2.15 1.34
C ILE A 89 -17.63 -3.09 2.26
N ARG A 90 -17.22 -3.18 3.52
CA ARG A 90 -17.91 -4.00 4.51
C ARG A 90 -19.35 -3.52 4.72
N GLY A 91 -19.57 -2.22 4.70
CA GLY A 91 -20.89 -1.62 4.86
C GLY A 91 -21.81 -1.84 3.68
N LEU A 92 -21.26 -2.24 2.51
CA LEU A 92 -22.06 -2.53 1.32
C LEU A 92 -22.69 -3.93 1.35
N LYS A 93 -22.33 -4.73 2.31
CA LYS A 93 -22.92 -6.05 2.50
C LYS A 93 -24.19 -5.93 3.37
#